data_09eb7562d72396bb0ab1517d83811dcf
#
_entry.id   09eb7562d72396bb0ab1517d83811dcf
#
_cell.length_a   1.000
_cell.length_b   1.000
_cell.length_c   1.000
_cell.angle_alpha   90.00
_cell.angle_beta   90.00
_cell.angle_gamma   90.00
#
_symmetry.space_group_name_H-M   'P 1'
#
loop_
_entity.id
_entity.type
_entity.pdbx_description
1 polymer ?
#
loop_
_entity_poly.entity_id
_entity_poly.type
_entity_poly.pdbx_seq_one_letter_code
_entity_poly.pdbx_strand_id
1 'polypeptide(L)'
;MKISLFQQDIAWLDPNANYQKIERVLQDSPDTDLLVLPEMCTTGFITLPGEGQLESAAAVEQKLLALAQKYGTALCGSFAVNDDTLPSTPQRANRCYFVTPEGDIHHYDKHHLYTPGGEGLGYSAGHDKVMVLWRGIRFLLTVCYDLRFPLWLRYDHEHPYDILICVANWPEQRQLAWDTLLRARAIENQSFVIGVNRIGQDQMCSYQGGTCAIHPYGHYLAQCTLGQEGVCSFEPDMQKLNEFRQKFPVLSDADVD
;
A
#
# COMPACT_ATOMS: atom_id res chain seq x y z
N MET A 1 10.87 15.15 -1.98
CA MET A 1 9.68 14.60 -1.30
C MET A 1 10.12 13.42 -0.47
N LYS A 2 9.93 13.51 0.84
CA LYS A 2 10.26 12.43 1.78
C LYS A 2 9.07 11.50 1.97
N ILE A 3 9.26 10.22 1.69
CA ILE A 3 8.25 9.17 1.86
C ILE A 3 8.67 8.29 3.03
N SER A 4 7.80 8.15 4.02
CA SER A 4 8.00 7.33 5.21
C SER A 4 7.11 6.09 5.16
N LEU A 5 7.66 4.94 5.54
CA LEU A 5 7.05 3.63 5.45
C LEU A 5 6.92 3.08 6.87
N PHE A 6 5.70 2.87 7.34
CA PHE A 6 5.46 2.39 8.70
C PHE A 6 5.27 0.88 8.74
N GLN A 7 6.27 0.16 9.24
CA GLN A 7 6.19 -1.25 9.58
C GLN A 7 5.49 -1.41 10.93
N GLN A 8 4.17 -1.58 10.90
CA GLN A 8 3.30 -1.55 12.07
C GLN A 8 3.10 -2.93 12.67
N ASP A 9 3.12 -3.04 14.00
CA ASP A 9 2.50 -4.16 14.73
C ASP A 9 1.02 -3.83 14.94
N ILE A 10 0.16 -4.41 14.10
CA ILE A 10 -1.27 -4.09 14.10
C ILE A 10 -1.95 -4.77 15.29
N ALA A 11 -2.53 -3.97 16.18
CA ALA A 11 -3.39 -4.47 17.24
C ALA A 11 -4.68 -5.07 16.64
N TRP A 12 -4.90 -6.36 16.88
CA TRP A 12 -6.02 -7.09 16.29
C TRP A 12 -7.36 -6.54 16.74
N LEU A 13 -8.21 -6.14 15.77
CA LEU A 13 -9.55 -5.58 15.98
C LEU A 13 -9.61 -4.39 16.95
N ASP A 14 -8.52 -3.63 17.08
CA ASP A 14 -8.48 -2.41 17.88
C ASP A 14 -8.14 -1.18 17.04
N PRO A 15 -9.12 -0.62 16.29
CA PRO A 15 -8.89 0.57 15.47
C PRO A 15 -8.36 1.76 16.27
N ASN A 16 -8.81 1.93 17.51
CA ASN A 16 -8.39 3.08 18.32
C ASN A 16 -6.89 3.02 18.66
N ALA A 17 -6.41 1.85 19.11
CA ALA A 17 -4.97 1.67 19.38
C ALA A 17 -4.15 1.86 18.08
N ASN A 18 -4.62 1.37 16.94
CA ASN A 18 -3.94 1.49 15.66
C ASN A 18 -3.91 2.95 15.16
N TYR A 19 -5.01 3.69 15.23
CA TYR A 19 -5.01 5.13 14.92
C TYR A 19 -4.06 5.92 15.82
N GLN A 20 -3.97 5.60 17.12
CA GLN A 20 -3.02 6.24 18.04
C GLN A 20 -1.56 5.98 17.64
N LYS A 21 -1.23 4.77 17.16
CA LYS A 21 0.10 4.46 16.62
C LYS A 21 0.41 5.28 15.37
N ILE A 22 -0.54 5.36 14.43
CA ILE A 22 -0.40 6.18 13.21
C ILE A 22 -0.17 7.64 13.59
N GLU A 23 -0.97 8.17 14.49
CA GLU A 23 -0.86 9.56 14.93
C GLU A 23 0.48 9.86 15.62
N ARG A 24 1.00 8.92 16.43
CA ARG A 24 2.32 9.04 17.04
C ARG A 24 3.42 9.11 15.98
N VAL A 25 3.37 8.26 14.95
CA VAL A 25 4.34 8.29 13.85
C VAL A 25 4.32 9.63 13.13
N LEU A 26 3.12 10.19 12.89
CA LEU A 26 2.98 11.52 12.28
C LEU A 26 3.59 12.63 13.16
N GLN A 27 3.41 12.54 14.48
CA GLN A 27 4.01 13.50 15.44
C GLN A 27 5.54 13.41 15.46
N ASP A 28 6.08 12.18 15.42
CA ASP A 28 7.51 11.91 15.53
C ASP A 28 8.26 12.14 14.20
N SER A 29 7.52 12.31 13.09
CA SER A 29 8.08 12.46 11.73
C SER A 29 7.51 13.68 10.99
N PRO A 30 7.69 14.91 11.51
CA PRO A 30 7.01 16.12 11.02
C PRO A 30 7.48 16.58 9.62
N ASP A 31 8.59 16.06 9.13
CA ASP A 31 9.16 16.34 7.81
C ASP A 31 8.75 15.31 6.73
N THR A 32 7.82 14.42 7.05
CA THR A 32 7.29 13.43 6.11
C THR A 32 6.24 14.06 5.20
N ASP A 33 6.43 13.93 3.89
CA ASP A 33 5.43 14.36 2.90
C ASP A 33 4.33 13.31 2.71
N LEU A 34 4.69 12.01 2.67
CA LEU A 34 3.78 10.88 2.51
C LEU A 34 4.11 9.78 3.53
N LEU A 35 3.15 9.39 4.35
CA LEU A 35 3.24 8.21 5.22
C LEU A 35 2.47 7.05 4.60
N VAL A 36 3.17 5.92 4.39
CA VAL A 36 2.55 4.69 3.87
C VAL A 36 2.38 3.67 4.99
N LEU A 37 1.15 3.18 5.13
CA LEU A 37 0.67 2.23 6.15
C LEU A 37 0.46 0.85 5.53
N PRO A 38 0.45 -0.24 6.32
CA PRO A 38 0.21 -1.59 5.80
C PRO A 38 -1.26 -1.83 5.38
N GLU A 39 -1.56 -3.05 4.95
CA GLU A 39 -2.92 -3.51 4.62
C GLU A 39 -3.76 -3.65 5.87
N MET A 40 -5.05 -3.24 5.77
CA MET A 40 -6.03 -3.29 6.89
C MET A 40 -5.41 -2.81 8.21
N CYS A 41 -4.72 -1.66 8.14
CA CYS A 41 -3.82 -1.16 9.17
C CYS A 41 -4.50 -0.80 10.49
N THR A 42 -5.84 -0.76 10.52
CA THR A 42 -6.62 -0.48 11.73
C THR A 42 -7.27 -1.71 12.35
N THR A 43 -7.41 -2.81 11.61
CA THR A 43 -8.13 -4.00 12.08
C THR A 43 -7.28 -5.27 12.11
N GLY A 44 -6.24 -5.36 11.29
CA GLY A 44 -5.60 -6.60 10.90
C GLY A 44 -6.37 -7.30 9.79
N PHE A 45 -5.80 -8.41 9.25
CA PHE A 45 -6.34 -9.10 8.09
C PHE A 45 -7.54 -9.97 8.45
N ILE A 46 -8.72 -9.36 8.54
CA ILE A 46 -10.00 -10.02 8.80
C ILE A 46 -10.66 -10.38 7.46
N THR A 47 -11.07 -11.63 7.29
CA THR A 47 -11.60 -12.15 6.01
C THR A 47 -13.02 -12.67 6.09
N LEU A 48 -13.49 -13.05 7.28
CA LEU A 48 -14.80 -13.68 7.42
C LEU A 48 -15.94 -12.68 7.58
N PRO A 49 -17.12 -12.96 7.02
CA PRO A 49 -18.32 -12.18 7.28
C PRO A 49 -18.63 -12.11 8.78
N GLY A 50 -18.92 -10.91 9.29
CA GLY A 50 -19.26 -10.71 10.72
C GLY A 50 -18.06 -10.67 11.68
N GLU A 51 -16.84 -10.92 11.19
CA GLU A 51 -15.64 -10.74 11.99
C GLU A 51 -15.35 -9.25 12.15
N GLY A 52 -15.41 -8.78 13.39
CA GLY A 52 -15.18 -7.37 13.73
C GLY A 52 -16.29 -6.41 13.26
N GLN A 53 -16.34 -5.26 13.92
CA GLN A 53 -17.18 -4.14 13.48
C GLN A 53 -16.35 -3.21 12.62
N LEU A 54 -16.65 -3.16 11.32
CA LEU A 54 -15.95 -2.29 10.38
C LEU A 54 -16.52 -0.89 10.39
N GLU A 55 -15.65 0.08 10.19
CA GLU A 55 -16.04 1.46 9.93
C GLU A 55 -16.65 1.58 8.52
N SER A 56 -17.52 2.57 8.34
CA SER A 56 -17.96 2.93 6.98
C SER A 56 -16.81 3.60 6.21
N ALA A 57 -16.82 3.47 4.88
CA ALA A 57 -15.87 4.15 4.01
C ALA A 57 -15.79 5.65 4.32
N ALA A 58 -16.94 6.32 4.45
CA ALA A 58 -17.00 7.74 4.76
C ALA A 58 -16.38 8.11 6.14
N ALA A 59 -16.52 7.24 7.15
CA ALA A 59 -15.91 7.50 8.46
C ALA A 59 -14.38 7.38 8.41
N VAL A 60 -13.85 6.42 7.65
CA VAL A 60 -12.40 6.27 7.43
C VAL A 60 -11.86 7.47 6.66
N GLU A 61 -12.52 7.89 5.58
CA GLU A 61 -12.15 9.06 4.78
C GLU A 61 -12.06 10.34 5.63
N GLN A 62 -13.06 10.60 6.46
CA GLN A 62 -13.05 11.75 7.37
C GLN A 62 -11.86 11.72 8.33
N LYS A 63 -11.54 10.55 8.91
CA LYS A 63 -10.43 10.41 9.84
C LYS A 63 -9.09 10.62 9.14
N LEU A 64 -8.90 10.02 7.97
CA LEU A 64 -7.68 10.17 7.20
C LEU A 64 -7.47 11.62 6.75
N LEU A 65 -8.51 12.27 6.26
CA LEU A 65 -8.46 13.67 5.87
C LEU A 65 -8.10 14.57 7.07
N ALA A 66 -8.73 14.36 8.22
CA ALA A 66 -8.43 15.11 9.42
C ALA A 66 -6.96 14.94 9.87
N LEU A 67 -6.43 13.71 9.81
CA LEU A 67 -5.03 13.44 10.13
C LEU A 67 -4.10 14.08 9.09
N ALA A 68 -4.38 13.93 7.79
CA ALA A 68 -3.56 14.49 6.72
C ALA A 68 -3.46 16.02 6.85
N GLN A 69 -4.60 16.69 7.08
CA GLN A 69 -4.65 18.16 7.26
C GLN A 69 -3.96 18.61 8.54
N LYS A 70 -4.17 17.88 9.65
CA LYS A 70 -3.57 18.22 10.96
C LYS A 70 -2.05 18.20 10.94
N TYR A 71 -1.46 17.23 10.22
CA TYR A 71 -0.01 17.02 10.18
C TYR A 71 0.65 17.54 8.90
N GLY A 72 -0.12 17.98 7.91
CA GLY A 72 0.40 18.42 6.61
C GLY A 72 1.05 17.29 5.80
N THR A 73 0.67 16.02 6.08
CA THR A 73 1.28 14.80 5.55
C THR A 73 0.23 14.00 4.80
N ALA A 74 0.50 13.58 3.55
CA ALA A 74 -0.37 12.66 2.85
C ALA A 74 -0.32 11.26 3.47
N LEU A 75 -1.42 10.52 3.41
CA LEU A 75 -1.55 9.16 3.95
C LEU A 75 -1.90 8.18 2.85
N CYS A 76 -1.21 7.03 2.82
CA CYS A 76 -1.56 5.91 1.97
C CYS A 76 -1.56 4.61 2.77
N GLY A 77 -2.60 3.77 2.60
CA GLY A 77 -2.71 2.49 3.31
C GLY A 77 -4.06 1.85 3.09
N SER A 78 -4.23 0.55 3.39
CA SER A 78 -5.53 -0.05 3.21
C SER A 78 -6.29 -0.26 4.52
N PHE A 79 -7.60 -0.29 4.38
CA PHE A 79 -8.58 -0.38 5.47
C PHE A 79 -9.67 -1.37 5.06
N ALA A 80 -10.13 -2.16 6.03
CA ALA A 80 -11.34 -2.93 5.88
C ALA A 80 -12.54 -2.00 6.13
N VAL A 81 -13.38 -1.79 5.13
CA VAL A 81 -14.50 -0.85 5.21
C VAL A 81 -15.83 -1.47 4.83
N ASN A 82 -16.92 -0.99 5.44
CA ASN A 82 -18.26 -1.17 4.92
C ASN A 82 -18.56 -0.04 3.92
N ASP A 83 -19.12 -0.40 2.77
CA ASP A 83 -19.53 0.55 1.75
C ASP A 83 -20.81 0.05 1.06
N ASP A 84 -21.95 0.59 1.47
CA ASP A 84 -23.28 0.28 0.95
C ASP A 84 -23.54 0.84 -0.46
N THR A 85 -22.62 1.62 -1.01
CA THR A 85 -22.66 2.06 -2.41
C THR A 85 -22.10 1.03 -3.39
N LEU A 86 -21.39 -0.01 -2.90
CA LEU A 86 -20.86 -1.06 -3.74
C LEU A 86 -22.00 -1.83 -4.44
N PRO A 87 -21.88 -2.10 -5.76
CA PRO A 87 -22.91 -2.78 -6.51
C PRO A 87 -23.03 -4.29 -6.21
N SER A 88 -21.99 -4.86 -5.60
CA SER A 88 -21.87 -6.28 -5.29
C SER A 88 -22.04 -6.54 -3.79
N THR A 89 -22.39 -7.79 -3.45
CA THR A 89 -22.39 -8.27 -2.06
C THR A 89 -21.26 -9.28 -1.87
N PRO A 90 -20.53 -9.21 -0.74
CA PRO A 90 -20.74 -8.34 0.42
C PRO A 90 -20.37 -6.88 0.14
N GLN A 91 -21.10 -5.93 0.75
CA GLN A 91 -20.83 -4.48 0.65
C GLN A 91 -19.67 -4.08 1.57
N ARG A 92 -18.52 -4.74 1.37
CA ARG A 92 -17.27 -4.52 2.11
C ARG A 92 -16.11 -4.52 1.13
N ALA A 93 -15.14 -3.66 1.36
CA ALA A 93 -13.91 -3.57 0.55
C ALA A 93 -12.66 -3.60 1.42
N ASN A 94 -11.60 -4.23 0.89
CA ASN A 94 -10.23 -4.01 1.30
C ASN A 94 -9.72 -2.82 0.46
N ARG A 95 -9.90 -1.62 1.00
CA ARG A 95 -9.74 -0.35 0.28
C ARG A 95 -8.45 0.35 0.65
N CYS A 96 -7.57 0.53 -0.31
CA CYS A 96 -6.38 1.36 -0.18
C CYS A 96 -6.73 2.81 -0.49
N TYR A 97 -6.49 3.70 0.46
CA TYR A 97 -6.68 5.13 0.29
C TYR A 97 -5.35 5.82 0.02
N PHE A 98 -5.42 6.90 -0.74
CA PHE A 98 -4.38 7.92 -0.84
C PHE A 98 -5.04 9.28 -0.58
N VAL A 99 -4.74 9.87 0.56
CA VAL A 99 -5.39 11.11 1.03
C VAL A 99 -4.34 12.20 1.17
N THR A 100 -4.57 13.35 0.53
CA THR A 100 -3.65 14.47 0.56
C THR A 100 -4.05 15.51 1.61
N PRO A 101 -3.11 16.29 2.17
CA PRO A 101 -3.45 17.38 3.07
C PRO A 101 -4.22 18.53 2.38
N GLU A 102 -4.16 18.60 1.05
CA GLU A 102 -4.91 19.55 0.22
C GLU A 102 -6.40 19.20 0.15
N GLY A 103 -6.78 17.96 0.47
CA GLY A 103 -8.18 17.51 0.53
C GLY A 103 -8.56 16.47 -0.53
N ASP A 104 -7.64 16.05 -1.39
CA ASP A 104 -7.92 15.04 -2.39
C ASP A 104 -7.96 13.66 -1.74
N ILE A 105 -8.96 12.86 -2.07
CA ILE A 105 -9.14 11.49 -1.61
C ILE A 105 -9.23 10.59 -2.84
N HIS A 106 -8.27 9.68 -2.98
CA HIS A 106 -8.28 8.62 -3.97
C HIS A 106 -8.39 7.29 -3.26
N HIS A 107 -9.08 6.31 -3.88
CA HIS A 107 -9.12 4.97 -3.33
C HIS A 107 -9.03 3.89 -4.40
N TYR A 108 -8.46 2.77 -4.01
CA TYR A 108 -8.32 1.55 -4.80
C TYR A 108 -8.89 0.37 -4.00
N ASP A 109 -9.90 -0.29 -4.52
CA ASP A 109 -10.40 -1.54 -3.95
C ASP A 109 -9.57 -2.70 -4.49
N LYS A 110 -9.06 -3.54 -3.59
CA LYS A 110 -8.19 -4.67 -3.93
C LYS A 110 -8.79 -5.52 -5.03
N HIS A 111 -8.07 -5.69 -6.14
CA HIS A 111 -8.55 -6.42 -7.30
C HIS A 111 -8.45 -7.93 -7.09
N HIS A 112 -7.29 -8.44 -6.65
CA HIS A 112 -7.09 -9.85 -6.41
C HIS A 112 -7.31 -10.18 -4.93
N LEU A 113 -8.51 -10.64 -4.60
CA LEU A 113 -8.81 -11.11 -3.24
C LEU A 113 -8.06 -12.42 -2.97
N TYR A 114 -7.53 -12.54 -1.74
CA TYR A 114 -6.75 -13.70 -1.33
C TYR A 114 -7.64 -14.94 -1.12
N THR A 115 -7.87 -15.70 -2.20
CA THR A 115 -8.73 -16.88 -2.21
C THR A 115 -8.34 -17.95 -1.17
N PRO A 116 -7.03 -18.26 -0.95
CA PRO A 116 -6.66 -19.25 0.06
C PRO A 116 -7.02 -18.84 1.49
N GLY A 117 -7.17 -17.55 1.76
CA GLY A 117 -7.62 -16.99 3.06
C GLY A 117 -9.11 -16.72 3.12
N GLY A 118 -9.87 -17.06 2.09
CA GLY A 118 -11.33 -16.84 2.06
C GLY A 118 -11.76 -15.38 1.93
N GLU A 119 -10.87 -14.47 1.53
CA GLU A 119 -11.16 -13.03 1.48
C GLU A 119 -12.38 -12.71 0.61
N GLY A 120 -12.59 -13.44 -0.49
CA GLY A 120 -13.77 -13.28 -1.36
C GLY A 120 -15.10 -13.67 -0.73
N LEU A 121 -15.12 -14.30 0.46
CA LEU A 121 -16.34 -14.55 1.22
C LEU A 121 -16.81 -13.32 2.00
N GLY A 122 -15.85 -12.44 2.35
CA GLY A 122 -16.09 -11.27 3.20
C GLY A 122 -16.00 -9.92 2.49
N TYR A 123 -15.43 -9.88 1.26
CA TYR A 123 -15.15 -8.64 0.54
C TYR A 123 -15.50 -8.74 -0.94
N SER A 124 -15.86 -7.62 -1.53
CA SER A 124 -15.99 -7.44 -2.98
C SER A 124 -14.66 -7.01 -3.60
N ALA A 125 -14.35 -7.56 -4.77
CA ALA A 125 -13.17 -7.16 -5.53
C ALA A 125 -13.38 -5.84 -6.28
N GLY A 126 -12.33 -5.02 -6.37
CA GLY A 126 -12.27 -3.89 -7.27
C GLY A 126 -11.98 -4.31 -8.71
N HIS A 127 -12.24 -3.41 -9.66
CA HIS A 127 -12.06 -3.69 -11.10
C HIS A 127 -11.13 -2.71 -11.80
N ASP A 128 -10.85 -1.57 -11.18
CA ASP A 128 -10.10 -0.48 -11.79
C ASP A 128 -8.67 -0.38 -11.25
N LYS A 129 -7.70 -0.12 -12.13
CA LYS A 129 -6.37 0.34 -11.72
C LYS A 129 -6.47 1.80 -11.29
N VAL A 130 -5.88 2.15 -10.17
CA VAL A 130 -5.91 3.52 -9.65
C VAL A 130 -4.50 4.08 -9.60
N MET A 131 -4.30 5.14 -10.39
CA MET A 131 -3.09 5.94 -10.38
C MET A 131 -3.40 7.32 -9.81
N VAL A 132 -2.56 7.74 -8.88
CA VAL A 132 -2.67 9.06 -8.24
C VAL A 132 -1.53 9.93 -8.72
N LEU A 133 -1.84 11.08 -9.31
CA LEU A 133 -0.85 12.11 -9.61
C LEU A 133 -0.82 13.12 -8.44
N TRP A 134 0.27 13.12 -7.69
CA TRP A 134 0.45 14.07 -6.60
C TRP A 134 1.87 14.64 -6.58
N ARG A 135 1.99 15.94 -6.49
CA ARG A 135 3.27 16.68 -6.52
C ARG A 135 4.18 16.27 -7.68
N GLY A 136 3.58 16.00 -8.85
CA GLY A 136 4.29 15.64 -10.08
C GLY A 136 4.78 14.19 -10.16
N ILE A 137 4.44 13.34 -9.20
CA ILE A 137 4.77 11.90 -9.17
C ILE A 137 3.48 11.09 -9.33
N ARG A 138 3.54 10.03 -10.15
CA ARG A 138 2.44 9.11 -10.40
C ARG A 138 2.61 7.86 -9.56
N PHE A 139 1.65 7.58 -8.71
CA PHE A 139 1.62 6.42 -7.82
C PHE A 139 0.59 5.41 -8.31
N LEU A 140 0.99 4.15 -8.50
CA LEU A 140 0.07 3.03 -8.69
C LEU A 140 -0.24 2.40 -7.33
N LEU A 141 -1.52 2.32 -6.96
CA LEU A 141 -1.97 1.71 -5.70
C LEU A 141 -2.25 0.23 -5.88
N THR A 142 -1.73 -0.60 -4.99
CA THR A 142 -1.93 -2.05 -4.98
C THR A 142 -1.98 -2.61 -3.56
N VAL A 143 -2.64 -3.77 -3.39
CA VAL A 143 -2.78 -4.38 -2.08
C VAL A 143 -2.34 -5.84 -2.12
N CYS A 144 -1.27 -6.16 -1.39
CA CYS A 144 -0.84 -7.49 -0.96
C CYS A 144 -0.82 -8.54 -2.10
N TYR A 145 -1.89 -9.31 -2.24
CA TYR A 145 -1.99 -10.42 -3.19
C TYR A 145 -1.87 -9.97 -4.66
N ASP A 146 -2.21 -8.70 -4.96
CA ASP A 146 -2.01 -8.10 -6.29
C ASP A 146 -0.56 -8.22 -6.77
N LEU A 147 0.40 -8.18 -5.83
CA LEU A 147 1.83 -8.31 -6.13
C LEU A 147 2.18 -9.58 -6.92
N ARG A 148 1.37 -10.64 -6.83
CA ARG A 148 1.59 -11.91 -7.55
C ARG A 148 1.19 -11.87 -9.01
N PHE A 149 0.48 -10.85 -9.45
CA PHE A 149 -0.12 -10.78 -10.78
C PHE A 149 0.57 -9.73 -11.65
N PRO A 150 1.63 -10.10 -12.41
CA PRO A 150 2.45 -9.15 -13.15
C PRO A 150 1.67 -8.39 -14.22
N LEU A 151 0.70 -9.00 -14.88
CA LEU A 151 -0.10 -8.32 -15.91
C LEU A 151 -0.93 -7.17 -15.34
N TRP A 152 -1.45 -7.33 -14.11
CA TRP A 152 -2.16 -6.25 -13.42
C TRP A 152 -1.29 -5.07 -13.06
N LEU A 153 -0.01 -5.34 -12.76
CA LEU A 153 0.96 -4.34 -12.29
C LEU A 153 1.88 -3.83 -13.42
N ARG A 154 1.66 -4.32 -14.64
CA ARG A 154 2.50 -3.94 -15.77
C ARG A 154 2.36 -2.45 -16.05
N TYR A 155 3.53 -1.79 -16.19
CA TYR A 155 3.61 -0.45 -16.75
C TYR A 155 3.14 -0.50 -18.20
N ASP A 156 2.25 0.39 -18.57
CA ASP A 156 1.84 0.64 -19.94
C ASP A 156 1.78 2.15 -20.21
N HIS A 157 1.69 2.54 -21.49
CA HIS A 157 1.67 3.96 -21.86
C HIS A 157 0.34 4.67 -21.53
N GLU A 158 -0.74 3.91 -21.39
CA GLU A 158 -2.05 4.45 -21.01
C GLU A 158 -2.10 4.67 -19.48
N HIS A 159 -1.38 3.83 -18.74
CA HIS A 159 -1.33 3.86 -17.27
C HIS A 159 0.10 4.00 -16.76
N PRO A 160 0.81 5.11 -17.10
CA PRO A 160 2.19 5.30 -16.70
C PRO A 160 2.28 5.63 -15.21
N TYR A 161 3.22 5.00 -14.51
CA TYR A 161 3.49 5.31 -13.10
C TYR A 161 5.00 5.39 -12.82
N ASP A 162 5.34 6.07 -11.74
CA ASP A 162 6.71 6.30 -11.31
C ASP A 162 7.05 5.50 -10.06
N ILE A 163 6.04 5.31 -9.20
CA ILE A 163 6.14 4.57 -7.95
C ILE A 163 4.96 3.60 -7.85
N LEU A 164 5.24 2.31 -7.63
CA LEU A 164 4.25 1.32 -7.24
C LEU A 164 4.23 1.21 -5.71
N ILE A 165 3.07 1.36 -5.09
CA ILE A 165 2.85 1.14 -3.66
C ILE A 165 2.11 -0.18 -3.47
N CYS A 166 2.70 -1.11 -2.72
CA CYS A 166 2.09 -2.36 -2.31
C CYS A 166 2.02 -2.43 -0.78
N VAL A 167 0.83 -2.31 -0.23
CA VAL A 167 0.57 -2.43 1.21
C VAL A 167 0.09 -3.83 1.54
N ALA A 168 0.54 -4.45 2.65
CA ALA A 168 0.34 -5.88 2.85
C ALA A 168 0.20 -6.32 4.32
N ASN A 169 -0.50 -7.47 4.49
CA ASN A 169 -0.33 -8.44 5.57
C ASN A 169 0.27 -9.72 4.96
N TRP A 170 1.57 -9.70 4.68
CA TRP A 170 2.28 -10.79 3.99
C TRP A 170 3.01 -11.69 4.99
N PRO A 171 2.60 -12.97 5.15
CA PRO A 171 3.14 -13.86 6.17
C PRO A 171 4.61 -14.20 5.98
N GLU A 172 5.32 -14.43 7.09
CA GLU A 172 6.76 -14.76 7.10
C GLU A 172 7.11 -16.00 6.29
N GLN A 173 6.23 -17.02 6.25
CA GLN A 173 6.47 -18.25 5.46
C GLN A 173 6.60 -17.98 3.96
N ARG A 174 6.19 -16.82 3.51
CA ARG A 174 6.28 -16.39 2.10
C ARG A 174 7.18 -15.17 1.90
N GLN A 175 8.09 -14.89 2.87
CA GLN A 175 9.00 -13.73 2.83
C GLN A 175 9.83 -13.70 1.54
N LEU A 176 10.39 -14.84 1.11
CA LEU A 176 11.16 -14.92 -0.14
C LEU A 176 10.35 -14.44 -1.35
N ALA A 177 9.07 -14.80 -1.39
CA ALA A 177 8.20 -14.33 -2.50
C ALA A 177 7.94 -12.82 -2.43
N TRP A 178 7.76 -12.27 -1.23
CA TRP A 178 7.63 -10.82 -1.01
C TRP A 178 8.84 -10.06 -1.53
N ASP A 179 10.03 -10.43 -1.06
CA ASP A 179 11.29 -9.77 -1.42
C ASP A 179 11.59 -9.88 -2.93
N THR A 180 11.36 -11.08 -3.50
CA THR A 180 11.62 -11.34 -4.92
C THR A 180 10.65 -10.58 -5.82
N LEU A 181 9.34 -10.62 -5.52
CA LEU A 181 8.34 -10.01 -6.37
C LEU A 181 8.41 -8.49 -6.35
N LEU A 182 8.64 -7.86 -5.19
CA LEU A 182 8.84 -6.40 -5.13
C LEU A 182 10.01 -5.96 -6.02
N ARG A 183 11.14 -6.68 -5.97
CA ARG A 183 12.30 -6.39 -6.83
C ARG A 183 11.99 -6.61 -8.31
N ALA A 184 11.27 -7.70 -8.64
CA ALA A 184 10.87 -7.98 -10.01
C ALA A 184 10.01 -6.83 -10.56
N ARG A 185 9.01 -6.36 -9.79
CA ARG A 185 8.17 -5.22 -10.19
C ARG A 185 8.98 -3.94 -10.42
N ALA A 186 9.99 -3.68 -9.59
CA ALA A 186 10.84 -2.51 -9.77
C ALA A 186 11.66 -2.58 -11.07
N ILE A 187 12.26 -3.74 -11.35
CA ILE A 187 13.14 -3.95 -12.50
C ILE A 187 12.35 -3.95 -13.81
N GLU A 188 11.30 -4.78 -13.89
CA GLU A 188 10.54 -4.98 -15.14
C GLU A 188 9.72 -3.78 -15.58
N ASN A 189 9.34 -2.90 -14.61
CA ASN A 189 8.54 -1.70 -14.88
C ASN A 189 9.38 -0.41 -14.80
N GLN A 190 10.69 -0.51 -14.60
CA GLN A 190 11.59 0.64 -14.44
C GLN A 190 10.98 1.72 -13.52
N SER A 191 10.49 1.31 -12.35
CA SER A 191 9.81 2.17 -11.38
C SER A 191 10.36 1.96 -9.98
N PHE A 192 10.22 2.96 -9.11
CA PHE A 192 10.38 2.71 -7.68
C PHE A 192 9.28 1.79 -7.19
N VAL A 193 9.59 0.93 -6.22
CA VAL A 193 8.58 0.09 -5.57
C VAL A 193 8.65 0.27 -4.07
N ILE A 194 7.51 0.55 -3.47
CA ILE A 194 7.30 0.61 -2.04
C ILE A 194 6.53 -0.63 -1.63
N GLY A 195 7.12 -1.44 -0.74
CA GLY A 195 6.42 -2.53 -0.08
C GLY A 195 6.27 -2.21 1.41
N VAL A 196 5.04 -2.09 1.91
CA VAL A 196 4.80 -1.88 3.35
C VAL A 196 4.05 -3.07 3.90
N ASN A 197 4.73 -3.82 4.77
CA ASN A 197 4.19 -5.00 5.42
C ASN A 197 4.13 -4.80 6.94
N ARG A 198 3.17 -5.45 7.59
CA ARG A 198 3.07 -5.47 9.05
C ARG A 198 4.10 -6.41 9.69
N ILE A 199 4.28 -6.28 11.00
CA ILE A 199 4.90 -7.28 11.87
C ILE A 199 3.90 -7.86 12.87
N GLY A 200 4.37 -8.74 13.76
CA GLY A 200 3.60 -9.36 14.83
C GLY A 200 2.89 -10.64 14.36
N GLN A 201 1.77 -10.94 14.95
CA GLN A 201 1.01 -12.15 14.64
C GLN A 201 -0.50 -11.88 14.73
N ASP A 202 -1.27 -12.71 14.06
CA ASP A 202 -2.71 -12.85 14.24
C ASP A 202 -3.05 -14.34 14.53
N GLN A 203 -4.32 -14.68 14.44
CA GLN A 203 -4.78 -16.06 14.72
C GLN A 203 -4.26 -17.09 13.70
N MET A 204 -3.86 -16.65 12.51
CA MET A 204 -3.52 -17.51 11.37
C MET A 204 -2.04 -17.49 11.03
N CYS A 205 -1.35 -16.36 11.22
CA CYS A 205 -0.02 -16.13 10.68
C CYS A 205 0.87 -15.31 11.60
N SER A 206 2.20 -15.50 11.43
CA SER A 206 3.22 -14.58 11.93
C SER A 206 3.75 -13.72 10.77
N TYR A 207 4.18 -12.51 11.09
CA TYR A 207 4.63 -11.50 10.14
C TYR A 207 5.97 -10.92 10.58
N GLN A 208 6.96 -10.93 9.69
CA GLN A 208 8.29 -10.37 9.99
C GLN A 208 8.50 -8.95 9.45
N GLY A 209 7.51 -8.39 8.71
CA GLY A 209 7.69 -7.12 8.05
C GLY A 209 8.36 -7.27 6.69
N GLY A 210 9.56 -6.71 6.54
CA GLY A 210 10.20 -6.58 5.23
C GLY A 210 9.70 -5.36 4.47
N THR A 211 9.27 -4.34 5.22
CA THR A 211 8.93 -3.02 4.67
C THR A 211 10.16 -2.38 4.05
N CYS A 212 10.05 -1.95 2.80
CA CYS A 212 11.16 -1.42 2.04
C CYS A 212 10.75 -0.48 0.90
N ALA A 213 11.74 0.31 0.45
CA ALA A 213 11.71 1.04 -0.81
C ALA A 213 12.80 0.48 -1.73
N ILE A 214 12.45 0.23 -2.99
CA ILE A 214 13.31 -0.42 -3.98
C ILE A 214 13.52 0.51 -5.17
N HIS A 215 14.78 0.65 -5.59
CA HIS A 215 15.20 1.38 -6.77
C HIS A 215 14.81 0.61 -8.06
N PRO A 216 14.58 1.28 -9.20
CA PRO A 216 14.33 0.62 -10.49
C PRO A 216 15.37 -0.43 -10.94
N TYR A 217 16.58 -0.42 -10.36
CA TYR A 217 17.60 -1.47 -10.55
C TYR A 217 17.48 -2.65 -9.56
N GLY A 218 16.46 -2.68 -8.70
CA GLY A 218 16.20 -3.78 -7.77
C GLY A 218 16.99 -3.75 -6.45
N HIS A 219 17.81 -2.73 -6.18
CA HIS A 219 18.46 -2.59 -4.88
C HIS A 219 17.61 -1.78 -3.89
N TYR A 220 17.79 -2.02 -2.60
CA TYR A 220 17.07 -1.31 -1.57
C TYR A 220 17.57 0.13 -1.41
N LEU A 221 16.65 1.05 -1.30
CA LEU A 221 16.88 2.46 -0.90
C LEU A 221 16.67 2.65 0.60
N ALA A 222 15.68 1.96 1.16
CA ALA A 222 15.38 1.93 2.58
C ALA A 222 14.77 0.58 2.96
N GLN A 223 15.01 0.13 4.19
CA GLN A 223 14.42 -1.08 4.76
C GLN A 223 14.19 -0.88 6.25
N CYS A 224 13.07 -1.36 6.75
CA CYS A 224 12.85 -1.51 8.18
C CYS A 224 13.53 -2.78 8.70
N THR A 225 13.91 -2.79 9.97
CA THR A 225 14.46 -3.98 10.64
C THR A 225 13.37 -5.05 10.75
N LEU A 226 13.67 -6.27 10.33
CA LEU A 226 12.74 -7.40 10.43
C LEU A 226 12.32 -7.64 11.89
N GLY A 227 11.06 -7.91 12.11
CA GLY A 227 10.48 -8.21 13.43
C GLY A 227 10.40 -7.02 14.39
N GLN A 228 10.69 -5.79 13.94
CA GLN A 228 10.63 -4.60 14.78
C GLN A 228 9.65 -3.57 14.23
N GLU A 229 8.75 -3.05 15.08
CA GLU A 229 7.92 -1.91 14.72
C GLU A 229 8.79 -0.69 14.51
N GLY A 230 8.57 0.04 13.40
CA GLY A 230 9.38 1.21 13.11
C GLY A 230 9.09 1.83 11.76
N VAL A 231 9.79 2.91 11.49
CA VAL A 231 9.67 3.69 10.26
C VAL A 231 11.01 3.73 9.54
N CYS A 232 10.99 3.48 8.24
CA CYS A 232 12.10 3.82 7.35
C CYS A 232 11.63 4.83 6.30
N SER A 233 12.55 5.64 5.78
CA SER A 233 12.20 6.71 4.85
C SER A 233 13.18 6.78 3.69
N PHE A 234 12.71 7.30 2.55
CA PHE A 234 13.53 7.58 1.40
C PHE A 234 13.01 8.78 0.62
N GLU A 235 13.83 9.29 -0.29
CA GLU A 235 13.45 10.34 -1.23
C GLU A 235 13.69 9.84 -2.64
N PRO A 236 12.64 9.68 -3.48
CA PRO A 236 12.81 9.26 -4.87
C PRO A 236 13.44 10.36 -5.72
N ASP A 237 14.51 10.02 -6.44
CA ASP A 237 15.15 10.90 -7.42
C ASP A 237 14.47 10.75 -8.77
N MET A 238 13.46 11.59 -9.02
CA MET A 238 12.66 11.54 -10.24
C MET A 238 13.46 11.93 -11.49
N GLN A 239 14.50 12.78 -11.33
CA GLN A 239 15.38 13.13 -12.45
C GLN A 239 16.15 11.89 -12.90
N LYS A 240 16.76 11.16 -11.96
CA LYS A 240 17.49 9.93 -12.27
C LYS A 240 16.58 8.82 -12.84
N LEU A 241 15.33 8.72 -12.38
CA LEU A 241 14.37 7.80 -12.98
C LEU A 241 14.14 8.10 -14.46
N ASN A 242 13.90 9.38 -14.80
CA ASN A 242 13.69 9.80 -16.17
C ASN A 242 14.93 9.58 -17.04
N GLU A 243 16.11 9.94 -16.53
CA GLU A 243 17.38 9.67 -17.24
C GLU A 243 17.61 8.18 -17.48
N PHE A 244 17.29 7.34 -16.51
CA PHE A 244 17.37 5.88 -16.63
C PHE A 244 16.47 5.35 -17.75
N ARG A 245 15.19 5.74 -17.73
CA ARG A 245 14.22 5.33 -18.77
C ARG A 245 14.62 5.79 -20.17
N GLN A 246 15.20 6.99 -20.28
CA GLN A 246 15.71 7.49 -21.57
C GLN A 246 16.95 6.73 -22.07
N LYS A 247 17.89 6.40 -21.17
CA LYS A 247 19.13 5.70 -21.53
C LYS A 247 18.93 4.20 -21.80
N PHE A 248 17.92 3.61 -21.18
CA PHE A 248 17.61 2.18 -21.31
C PHE A 248 16.08 1.98 -21.48
N PRO A 249 15.54 2.25 -22.68
CA PRO A 249 14.10 2.38 -22.90
C PRO A 249 13.39 1.03 -23.10
N VAL A 250 13.59 0.04 -22.23
CA VAL A 250 13.00 -1.32 -22.35
C VAL A 250 11.47 -1.32 -22.31
N LEU A 251 10.86 -0.28 -21.74
CA LEU A 251 9.39 -0.16 -21.73
C LEU A 251 8.83 0.09 -23.13
N SER A 252 9.63 0.64 -24.05
CA SER A 252 9.23 0.83 -25.46
C SER A 252 9.23 -0.47 -26.26
N ASP A 253 9.92 -1.50 -25.78
CA ASP A 253 10.03 -2.81 -26.43
C ASP A 253 9.01 -3.80 -25.88
N ALA A 254 8.17 -3.36 -24.93
CA ALA A 254 7.13 -4.20 -24.36
C ALA A 254 6.05 -4.54 -25.39
N ASP A 255 5.56 -5.78 -25.35
CA ASP A 255 4.39 -6.18 -26.15
C ASP A 255 3.23 -5.25 -25.80
N VAL A 256 2.60 -4.73 -26.84
CA VAL A 256 1.37 -3.91 -26.72
C VAL A 256 0.22 -4.87 -26.97
N ASP A 257 -0.57 -5.15 -25.95
CA ASP A 257 -1.80 -5.94 -26.09
C ASP A 257 -2.91 -5.13 -26.75
#